data_fdbcd1b958426c45a75b3e9e362fc5a4
#
_entry.id   fdbcd1b958426c45a75b3e9e362fc5a4
#
_cell.length_a   1.000
_cell.length_b   1.000
_cell.length_c   1.000
_cell.angle_alpha   90.00
_cell.angle_beta   90.00
_cell.angle_gamma   90.00
#
_symmetry.space_group_name_H-M   'P 1'
#
loop_
_entity.id
_entity.type
_entity.pdbx_description
1 polymer ?
#
loop_
_entity_poly.entity_id
_entity_poly.type
_entity_poly.pdbx_seq_one_letter_code
_entity_poly.pdbx_strand_id
1 'polypeptide(L)'
;MFGTGSRMQILLVVGLIFLAGCGGAVPGDPTASDTDAAGDPTVETQPANGTLEVHYINVGQSVSTLIIGPDGDTMLVDSGHYNDDGEYVLQYLKDRDITRIDHLVTSHNDADHIGGNAAVIEYFETEADGIGAIYDPGIAASTQTYEEYLDAVETHDVTLYETREGDINDIGTTDIEVLG
;
A
#
# COMPACT_ATOMS: atom_id res chain seq x y z
N MET A 1 39.91 15.90 -23.08
CA MET A 1 40.33 16.04 -21.65
C MET A 1 39.33 15.23 -20.84
N PHE A 2 39.75 14.04 -20.42
CA PHE A 2 38.86 13.05 -19.80
C PHE A 2 38.86 13.25 -18.28
N GLY A 3 37.67 13.42 -17.68
CA GLY A 3 37.48 13.47 -16.22
C GLY A 3 36.89 12.17 -15.74
N THR A 4 37.67 11.38 -15.06
CA THR A 4 37.30 10.12 -14.39
C THR A 4 36.53 10.41 -13.10
N GLY A 5 35.23 10.07 -13.06
CA GLY A 5 34.41 10.07 -11.83
C GLY A 5 34.61 8.78 -11.04
N SER A 6 35.09 8.94 -9.83
CA SER A 6 35.35 7.90 -8.84
C SER A 6 34.04 7.27 -8.31
N ARG A 7 33.90 5.94 -8.50
CA ARG A 7 32.83 5.16 -7.89
C ARG A 7 33.21 4.81 -6.46
N MET A 8 32.51 5.34 -5.49
CA MET A 8 32.66 5.00 -4.08
C MET A 8 31.92 3.68 -3.79
N GLN A 9 32.68 2.60 -3.59
CA GLN A 9 32.15 1.33 -3.13
C GLN A 9 32.01 1.37 -1.61
N ILE A 10 30.78 1.23 -1.13
CA ILE A 10 30.49 1.05 0.30
C ILE A 10 30.58 -0.46 0.60
N LEU A 11 31.59 -0.82 1.39
CA LEU A 11 31.79 -2.18 1.90
C LEU A 11 30.96 -2.33 3.17
N LEU A 12 29.93 -3.18 3.12
CA LEU A 12 29.10 -3.54 4.27
C LEU A 12 29.75 -4.74 4.97
N VAL A 13 30.37 -4.51 6.15
CA VAL A 13 30.94 -5.57 6.99
C VAL A 13 29.84 -6.10 7.91
N VAL A 14 29.39 -7.33 7.64
CA VAL A 14 28.48 -8.07 8.53
C VAL A 14 29.33 -8.82 9.55
N GLY A 15 29.30 -8.35 10.80
CA GLY A 15 29.94 -9.04 11.93
C GLY A 15 29.04 -10.16 12.48
N LEU A 16 29.47 -11.40 12.32
CA LEU A 16 28.85 -12.57 12.97
C LEU A 16 29.40 -12.69 14.41
N ILE A 17 28.53 -12.56 15.41
CA ILE A 17 28.86 -12.84 16.80
C ILE A 17 28.29 -14.22 17.15
N PHE A 18 29.21 -15.21 17.28
CA PHE A 18 28.90 -16.51 17.88
C PHE A 18 29.04 -16.43 19.39
N LEU A 19 27.99 -16.66 20.14
CA LEU A 19 28.02 -16.93 21.57
C LEU A 19 27.84 -18.44 21.78
N ALA A 20 28.93 -19.11 22.08
CA ALA A 20 28.92 -20.47 22.58
C ALA A 20 28.66 -20.45 24.08
N GLY A 21 27.54 -21.02 24.53
CA GLY A 21 27.22 -21.28 25.93
C GLY A 21 27.18 -22.77 26.19
N CYS A 22 28.22 -23.32 26.87
CA CYS A 22 28.18 -24.64 27.47
C CYS A 22 27.45 -24.61 28.81
N GLY A 23 26.62 -25.62 29.10
CA GLY A 23 26.07 -25.80 30.44
C GLY A 23 25.31 -27.10 30.64
N GLY A 24 25.95 -28.11 31.19
CA GLY A 24 25.46 -29.00 32.23
C GLY A 24 24.37 -30.03 31.92
N ALA A 25 24.79 -31.27 31.80
CA ALA A 25 23.96 -32.46 31.85
C ALA A 25 23.53 -32.81 33.30
N VAL A 26 22.24 -33.14 33.52
CA VAL A 26 21.73 -33.85 34.69
C VAL A 26 20.89 -35.05 34.20
N PRO A 27 21.14 -36.28 34.66
CA PRO A 27 20.34 -37.45 34.26
C PRO A 27 19.15 -37.66 35.15
N GLY A 28 17.96 -37.91 34.58
CA GLY A 28 16.71 -38.21 35.28
C GLY A 28 15.61 -38.70 34.37
N ASP A 29 15.43 -39.97 34.36
CA ASP A 29 14.25 -40.87 34.23
C ASP A 29 13.22 -40.67 33.11
N PRO A 30 12.91 -41.74 32.35
CA PRO A 30 12.03 -41.67 31.17
C PRO A 30 10.62 -42.12 31.47
N THR A 31 9.67 -41.21 31.55
CA THR A 31 8.24 -41.50 31.32
C THR A 31 7.46 -40.21 31.14
N ALA A 32 7.21 -39.83 29.90
CA ALA A 32 6.02 -39.05 29.49
C ALA A 32 5.92 -38.98 27.98
N SER A 33 4.81 -39.41 27.46
CA SER A 33 4.41 -39.25 26.05
C SER A 33 4.26 -37.77 25.74
N ASP A 34 5.16 -37.22 24.98
CA ASP A 34 5.00 -35.88 24.42
C ASP A 34 4.28 -35.98 23.11
N THR A 35 3.02 -35.56 23.15
CA THR A 35 2.26 -35.16 21.99
C THR A 35 2.75 -33.76 21.61
N ASP A 36 3.64 -33.66 20.62
CA ASP A 36 3.99 -32.41 19.99
C ASP A 36 2.75 -31.83 19.32
N ALA A 37 2.01 -31.00 20.05
CA ALA A 37 1.12 -30.04 19.47
C ALA A 37 2.01 -28.87 18.96
N ALA A 38 2.34 -28.90 17.66
CA ALA A 38 2.76 -27.71 16.95
C ALA A 38 1.68 -26.64 17.19
N GLY A 39 1.98 -25.68 18.06
CA GLY A 39 1.15 -24.51 18.21
C GLY A 39 1.15 -23.73 16.90
N ASP A 40 0.04 -23.77 16.23
CA ASP A 40 -0.31 -22.81 15.20
C ASP A 40 -0.12 -21.40 15.81
N PRO A 41 0.67 -20.50 15.19
CA PRO A 41 0.76 -19.13 15.66
C PRO A 41 -0.63 -18.50 15.47
N THR A 42 -1.46 -18.55 16.51
CA THR A 42 -2.64 -17.72 16.56
C THR A 42 -2.16 -16.28 16.54
N VAL A 43 -2.27 -15.65 15.39
CA VAL A 43 -2.22 -14.20 15.28
C VAL A 43 -3.36 -13.70 16.16
N GLU A 44 -3.01 -13.20 17.35
CA GLU A 44 -3.98 -12.49 18.19
C GLU A 44 -4.29 -11.17 17.46
N THR A 45 -5.29 -11.18 16.60
CA THR A 45 -5.87 -9.95 16.06
C THR A 45 -6.49 -9.22 17.23
N GLN A 46 -5.84 -8.15 17.68
CA GLN A 46 -6.46 -7.22 18.63
C GLN A 46 -7.74 -6.70 17.96
N PRO A 47 -8.88 -6.71 18.65
CA PRO A 47 -10.10 -6.16 18.06
C PRO A 47 -9.87 -4.66 17.79
N ALA A 48 -10.04 -4.26 16.54
CA ALA A 48 -10.04 -2.85 16.16
C ALA A 48 -11.14 -2.13 16.96
N ASN A 49 -10.79 -1.08 17.68
CA ASN A 49 -11.75 -0.28 18.45
C ASN A 49 -12.41 0.82 17.62
N GLY A 50 -12.07 0.91 16.33
CA GLY A 50 -12.58 1.89 15.39
C GLY A 50 -13.74 1.34 14.53
N THR A 51 -14.22 2.18 13.64
CA THR A 51 -15.26 1.86 12.66
C THR A 51 -14.63 1.85 11.29
N LEU A 52 -14.92 0.83 10.48
CA LEU A 52 -14.62 0.86 9.05
C LEU A 52 -15.66 1.78 8.37
N GLU A 53 -15.19 2.79 7.66
CA GLU A 53 -16.05 3.70 6.90
C GLU A 53 -15.82 3.48 5.39
N VAL A 54 -16.92 3.44 4.62
CA VAL A 54 -16.89 3.35 3.16
C VAL A 54 -17.69 4.50 2.57
N HIS A 55 -17.02 5.36 1.82
CA HIS A 55 -17.58 6.56 1.25
C HIS A 55 -17.64 6.44 -0.28
N TYR A 56 -18.83 6.42 -0.84
CA TYR A 56 -19.01 6.51 -2.29
C TYR A 56 -19.05 7.99 -2.70
N ILE A 57 -17.97 8.44 -3.35
CA ILE A 57 -17.80 9.83 -3.77
C ILE A 57 -18.62 10.07 -5.02
N ASN A 58 -19.42 11.15 -5.04
CA ASN A 58 -20.20 11.50 -6.21
C ASN A 58 -19.31 12.19 -7.27
N VAL A 59 -18.85 11.40 -8.21
CA VAL A 59 -18.03 11.82 -9.36
C VAL A 59 -18.81 11.72 -10.69
N GLY A 60 -20.14 11.81 -10.64
CA GLY A 60 -21.02 11.75 -11.80
C GLY A 60 -21.19 10.34 -12.35
N GLN A 61 -20.90 10.14 -13.65
CA GLN A 61 -20.99 8.83 -14.33
C GLN A 61 -19.71 7.99 -14.21
N SER A 62 -19.03 8.13 -13.11
CA SER A 62 -17.72 7.53 -12.88
C SER A 62 -17.69 6.89 -11.49
N VAL A 63 -16.53 6.38 -11.07
CA VAL A 63 -16.37 5.70 -9.78
C VAL A 63 -15.24 6.34 -8.98
N SER A 64 -15.48 6.50 -7.69
CA SER A 64 -14.44 6.75 -6.68
C SER A 64 -14.97 6.36 -5.31
N THR A 65 -14.18 5.62 -4.56
CA THR A 65 -14.56 5.14 -3.22
C THR A 65 -13.41 5.38 -2.25
N LEU A 66 -13.68 6.10 -1.17
CA LEU A 66 -12.75 6.23 -0.05
C LEU A 66 -13.14 5.23 1.05
N ILE A 67 -12.17 4.48 1.52
CA ILE A 67 -12.31 3.58 2.66
C ILE A 67 -11.38 4.09 3.75
N ILE A 68 -11.91 4.22 4.97
CA ILE A 68 -11.15 4.60 6.16
C ILE A 68 -11.21 3.43 7.13
N GLY A 69 -10.05 2.85 7.41
CA GLY A 69 -9.90 1.73 8.33
C GLY A 69 -10.15 2.13 9.78
N PRO A 70 -10.36 1.16 10.69
CA PRO A 70 -10.64 1.43 12.10
C PRO A 70 -9.52 2.18 12.83
N ASP A 71 -8.31 2.11 12.33
CA ASP A 71 -7.12 2.77 12.89
C ASP A 71 -6.80 4.10 12.20
N GLY A 72 -7.59 4.49 11.20
CA GLY A 72 -7.47 5.73 10.46
C GLY A 72 -6.69 5.63 9.14
N ASP A 73 -6.18 4.44 8.78
CA ASP A 73 -5.55 4.21 7.49
C ASP A 73 -6.54 4.38 6.34
N THR A 74 -6.09 4.90 5.22
CA THR A 74 -6.94 5.34 4.12
C THR A 74 -6.65 4.59 2.83
N MET A 75 -7.71 4.16 2.14
CA MET A 75 -7.64 3.62 0.79
C MET A 75 -8.59 4.38 -0.12
N LEU A 76 -8.06 4.86 -1.23
CA LEU A 76 -8.85 5.45 -2.31
C LEU A 76 -8.89 4.46 -3.48
N VAL A 77 -10.09 4.01 -3.86
CA VAL A 77 -10.30 3.14 -5.02
C VAL A 77 -10.90 3.96 -6.14
N ASP A 78 -10.17 4.09 -7.23
CA ASP A 78 -10.48 4.92 -8.39
C ASP A 78 -10.63 6.42 -8.06
N SER A 79 -10.44 7.28 -9.05
CA SER A 79 -10.40 8.73 -8.86
C SER A 79 -11.32 9.51 -9.80
N GLY A 80 -12.25 8.82 -10.44
CA GLY A 80 -13.26 9.47 -11.27
C GLY A 80 -12.84 9.70 -12.72
N HIS A 81 -13.57 10.59 -13.39
CA HIS A 81 -13.47 10.82 -14.82
C HIS A 81 -12.43 11.90 -15.16
N TYR A 82 -11.71 11.73 -16.26
CA TYR A 82 -10.67 12.67 -16.72
C TYR A 82 -11.20 14.11 -17.02
N ASN A 83 -12.51 14.32 -17.14
CA ASN A 83 -13.06 15.64 -17.47
C ASN A 83 -12.95 16.67 -16.33
N ASP A 84 -12.86 16.22 -15.08
CA ASP A 84 -12.73 17.08 -13.91
C ASP A 84 -11.35 17.01 -13.26
N ASP A 85 -10.46 16.22 -13.86
CA ASP A 85 -9.06 16.12 -13.43
C ASP A 85 -8.91 15.89 -11.91
N GLY A 86 -9.78 15.03 -11.34
CA GLY A 86 -9.81 14.70 -9.93
C GLY A 86 -10.36 15.81 -9.02
N GLU A 87 -10.91 16.93 -9.55
CA GLU A 87 -11.36 18.06 -8.73
C GLU A 87 -12.39 17.64 -7.68
N TYR A 88 -13.39 16.82 -8.05
CA TYR A 88 -14.42 16.35 -7.11
C TYR A 88 -13.87 15.46 -6.02
N VAL A 89 -12.95 14.55 -6.36
CA VAL A 89 -12.31 13.66 -5.40
C VAL A 89 -11.43 14.45 -4.44
N LEU A 90 -10.56 15.32 -4.97
CA LEU A 90 -9.70 16.18 -4.16
C LEU A 90 -10.48 17.09 -3.22
N GLN A 91 -11.57 17.70 -3.70
CA GLN A 91 -12.43 18.52 -2.84
C GLN A 91 -13.05 17.68 -1.72
N TYR A 92 -13.52 16.47 -2.05
CA TYR A 92 -14.12 15.56 -1.07
C TYR A 92 -13.13 15.15 0.03
N LEU A 93 -11.89 14.84 -0.36
CA LEU A 93 -10.82 14.45 0.57
C LEU A 93 -10.39 15.62 1.46
N LYS A 94 -10.23 16.81 0.87
CA LYS A 94 -9.90 18.05 1.59
C LYS A 94 -10.97 18.46 2.61
N ASP A 95 -12.25 18.34 2.25
CA ASP A 95 -13.38 18.65 3.14
C ASP A 95 -13.47 17.72 4.37
N ARG A 96 -12.72 16.61 4.35
CA ARG A 96 -12.61 15.62 5.44
C ARG A 96 -11.27 15.61 6.14
N ASP A 97 -10.43 16.59 5.84
CA ASP A 97 -9.08 16.68 6.41
C ASP A 97 -8.23 15.40 6.16
N ILE A 98 -8.47 14.71 5.03
CA ILE A 98 -7.63 13.60 4.61
C ILE A 98 -6.33 14.18 4.07
N THR A 99 -5.24 13.97 4.80
CA THR A 99 -3.91 14.49 4.45
C THR A 99 -2.99 13.43 3.88
N ARG A 100 -3.37 12.14 3.94
CA ARG A 100 -2.60 11.02 3.44
C ARG A 100 -3.51 10.00 2.77
N ILE A 101 -3.02 9.36 1.72
CA ILE A 101 -3.61 8.15 1.16
C ILE A 101 -2.60 7.01 1.36
N ASP A 102 -2.93 6.04 2.21
CA ASP A 102 -2.03 4.91 2.43
C ASP A 102 -2.04 3.96 1.23
N HIS A 103 -3.20 3.77 0.60
CA HIS A 103 -3.39 2.89 -0.54
C HIS A 103 -4.23 3.59 -1.63
N LEU A 104 -3.61 3.86 -2.79
CA LEU A 104 -4.34 4.27 -4.00
C LEU A 104 -4.53 3.04 -4.89
N VAL A 105 -5.77 2.63 -5.10
CA VAL A 105 -6.10 1.42 -5.87
C VAL A 105 -6.73 1.80 -7.19
N THR A 106 -6.23 1.25 -8.27
CA THR A 106 -6.80 1.34 -9.62
C THR A 106 -7.52 0.04 -9.94
N SER A 107 -8.84 0.07 -10.09
CA SER A 107 -9.62 -1.12 -10.43
C SER A 107 -9.37 -1.58 -11.86
N HIS A 108 -9.25 -0.63 -12.80
CA HIS A 108 -8.81 -0.83 -14.18
C HIS A 108 -8.44 0.52 -14.81
N ASN A 109 -7.76 0.49 -15.98
CA ASN A 109 -7.12 1.67 -16.56
C ASN A 109 -7.99 2.47 -17.56
N ASP A 110 -9.32 2.39 -17.45
CA ASP A 110 -10.21 3.23 -18.23
C ASP A 110 -10.25 4.66 -17.66
N ALA A 111 -10.36 5.65 -18.57
CA ALA A 111 -10.22 7.06 -18.22
C ALA A 111 -11.33 7.61 -17.31
N ASP A 112 -12.40 6.88 -17.11
CA ASP A 112 -13.47 7.18 -16.15
C ASP A 112 -13.25 6.56 -14.77
N HIS A 113 -12.12 5.87 -14.58
CA HIS A 113 -11.67 5.32 -13.30
C HIS A 113 -10.38 5.98 -12.80
N ILE A 114 -9.42 6.17 -13.71
CA ILE A 114 -8.10 6.74 -13.38
C ILE A 114 -7.99 8.23 -13.69
N GLY A 115 -9.10 8.87 -14.08
CA GLY A 115 -9.09 10.23 -14.60
C GLY A 115 -8.48 11.28 -13.69
N GLY A 116 -8.62 11.10 -12.38
CA GLY A 116 -8.03 12.01 -11.39
C GLY A 116 -6.72 11.50 -10.78
N ASN A 117 -6.19 10.30 -11.15
CA ASN A 117 -5.03 9.72 -10.48
C ASN A 117 -3.80 10.64 -10.51
N ALA A 118 -3.48 11.23 -11.66
CA ALA A 118 -2.34 12.13 -11.78
C ALA A 118 -2.47 13.35 -10.85
N ALA A 119 -3.63 14.00 -10.82
CA ALA A 119 -3.87 15.16 -9.95
C ALA A 119 -3.89 14.79 -8.45
N VAL A 120 -4.41 13.61 -8.11
CA VAL A 120 -4.39 13.08 -6.74
C VAL A 120 -2.96 12.83 -6.28
N ILE A 121 -2.14 12.17 -7.11
CA ILE A 121 -0.73 11.92 -6.81
C ILE A 121 0.01 13.24 -6.63
N GLU A 122 -0.09 14.16 -7.59
CA GLU A 122 0.55 15.47 -7.53
C GLU A 122 0.20 16.22 -6.23
N TYR A 123 -1.09 16.29 -5.88
CA TYR A 123 -1.53 17.00 -4.69
C TYR A 123 -0.99 16.36 -3.41
N PHE A 124 -1.13 15.05 -3.25
CA PHE A 124 -0.71 14.40 -2.02
C PHE A 124 0.80 14.40 -1.83
N GLU A 125 1.57 14.28 -2.89
CA GLU A 125 3.04 14.30 -2.82
C GLU A 125 3.64 15.70 -2.67
N THR A 126 2.91 16.77 -3.05
CA THR A 126 3.46 18.13 -3.00
C THR A 126 2.86 19.01 -1.92
N GLU A 127 1.59 18.81 -1.56
CA GLU A 127 0.83 19.69 -0.66
C GLU A 127 0.29 18.97 0.59
N ALA A 128 0.45 17.64 0.70
CA ALA A 128 -0.08 16.84 1.80
C ALA A 128 0.97 15.85 2.34
N ASP A 129 0.55 14.73 2.97
CA ASP A 129 1.45 13.79 3.65
C ASP A 129 1.78 12.56 2.77
N GLY A 130 1.53 12.65 1.47
CA GLY A 130 1.93 11.68 0.46
C GLY A 130 0.99 10.48 0.28
N ILE A 131 1.40 9.59 -0.64
CA ILE A 131 0.76 8.31 -0.94
C ILE A 131 1.67 7.18 -0.48
N GLY A 132 1.14 6.23 0.28
CA GLY A 132 1.91 5.10 0.78
C GLY A 132 2.32 4.13 -0.33
N ALA A 133 1.34 3.66 -1.11
CA ALA A 133 1.56 2.84 -2.28
C ALA A 133 0.37 2.90 -3.24
N ILE A 134 0.64 2.56 -4.50
CA ILE A 134 -0.36 2.43 -5.56
C ILE A 134 -0.49 0.95 -5.92
N TYR A 135 -1.71 0.50 -6.14
CA TYR A 135 -2.05 -0.86 -6.53
C TYR A 135 -2.80 -0.84 -7.85
N ASP A 136 -2.21 -1.44 -8.87
CA ASP A 136 -2.66 -1.39 -10.27
C ASP A 136 -2.78 -2.82 -10.83
N PRO A 137 -3.77 -3.13 -11.69
CA PRO A 137 -3.91 -4.48 -12.27
C PRO A 137 -2.78 -4.87 -13.23
N GLY A 138 -1.84 -3.97 -13.54
CA GLY A 138 -0.71 -4.22 -14.43
C GLY A 138 -1.13 -4.43 -15.88
N ILE A 139 -2.28 -3.92 -16.29
CA ILE A 139 -2.80 -4.00 -17.66
C ILE A 139 -2.55 -2.66 -18.34
N ALA A 140 -1.55 -2.61 -19.24
CA ALA A 140 -1.21 -1.39 -19.93
C ALA A 140 -2.36 -0.88 -20.81
N ALA A 141 -2.62 0.43 -20.75
CA ALA A 141 -3.51 1.14 -21.65
C ALA A 141 -2.71 2.12 -22.53
N SER A 142 -3.27 2.51 -23.69
CA SER A 142 -2.64 3.46 -24.61
C SER A 142 -3.42 4.78 -24.67
N THR A 143 -3.91 5.23 -23.53
CA THR A 143 -4.65 6.49 -23.39
C THR A 143 -3.76 7.56 -22.81
N GLN A 144 -4.01 8.82 -23.16
CA GLN A 144 -3.29 9.95 -22.56
C GLN A 144 -3.44 9.97 -21.03
N THR A 145 -4.63 9.68 -20.51
CA THR A 145 -4.89 9.60 -19.07
C THR A 145 -4.00 8.57 -18.36
N TYR A 146 -3.77 7.41 -19.01
CA TYR A 146 -2.89 6.39 -18.44
C TYR A 146 -1.41 6.82 -18.48
N GLU A 147 -0.98 7.49 -19.56
CA GLU A 147 0.37 8.04 -19.66
C GLU A 147 0.59 9.12 -18.58
N GLU A 148 -0.35 10.06 -18.40
CA GLU A 148 -0.29 11.10 -17.36
C GLU A 148 -0.25 10.51 -15.94
N TYR A 149 -1.02 9.46 -15.69
CA TYR A 149 -0.98 8.72 -14.42
C TYR A 149 0.40 8.12 -14.15
N LEU A 150 0.97 7.39 -15.12
CA LEU A 150 2.30 6.79 -14.95
C LEU A 150 3.41 7.85 -14.85
N ASP A 151 3.31 8.95 -15.59
CA ASP A 151 4.24 10.07 -15.48
C ASP A 151 4.22 10.70 -14.08
N ALA A 152 3.05 10.79 -13.44
CA ALA A 152 2.93 11.26 -12.07
C ALA A 152 3.57 10.28 -11.08
N VAL A 153 3.34 8.97 -11.24
CA VAL A 153 3.98 7.92 -10.43
C VAL A 153 5.50 8.00 -10.51
N GLU A 154 6.06 8.13 -11.73
CA GLU A 154 7.51 8.24 -11.95
C GLU A 154 8.06 9.57 -11.40
N THR A 155 7.36 10.68 -11.62
CA THR A 155 7.81 12.02 -11.19
C THR A 155 7.96 12.11 -9.68
N HIS A 156 7.04 11.49 -8.94
CA HIS A 156 7.01 11.56 -7.48
C HIS A 156 7.64 10.33 -6.81
N ASP A 157 8.17 9.37 -7.58
CA ASP A 157 8.81 8.13 -7.08
C ASP A 157 7.87 7.33 -6.16
N VAL A 158 6.56 7.32 -6.45
CA VAL A 158 5.57 6.58 -5.66
C VAL A 158 5.66 5.09 -5.97
N THR A 159 5.65 4.25 -4.93
CA THR A 159 5.70 2.80 -5.11
C THR A 159 4.44 2.28 -5.78
N LEU A 160 4.57 1.57 -6.90
CA LEU A 160 3.47 0.94 -7.63
C LEU A 160 3.61 -0.58 -7.59
N TYR A 161 2.57 -1.26 -7.12
CA TYR A 161 2.45 -2.71 -7.11
C TYR A 161 1.45 -3.18 -8.15
N GLU A 162 1.81 -4.24 -8.85
CA GLU A 162 0.91 -4.97 -9.72
C GLU A 162 0.12 -5.98 -8.89
N THR A 163 -1.22 -5.88 -8.87
CA THR A 163 -2.11 -6.75 -8.08
C THR A 163 -2.62 -7.95 -8.87
N ARG A 164 -2.92 -9.03 -8.14
CA ARG A 164 -3.47 -10.27 -8.68
C ARG A 164 -4.55 -10.81 -7.76
N GLU A 165 -5.43 -11.64 -8.32
CA GLU A 165 -6.41 -12.40 -7.54
C GLU A 165 -5.72 -13.17 -6.40
N GLY A 166 -6.24 -13.01 -5.19
CA GLY A 166 -5.72 -13.61 -3.97
C GLY A 166 -4.68 -12.76 -3.22
N ASP A 167 -4.27 -11.60 -3.76
CA ASP A 167 -3.44 -10.66 -3.00
C ASP A 167 -4.26 -10.06 -1.86
N ILE A 168 -3.59 -9.86 -0.72
CA ILE A 168 -4.19 -9.26 0.47
C ILE A 168 -3.45 -7.95 0.75
N ASN A 169 -4.22 -6.88 0.89
CA ASN A 169 -3.73 -5.57 1.30
C ASN A 169 -4.40 -5.19 2.62
N ASP A 170 -3.60 -4.86 3.61
CA ASP A 170 -4.11 -4.51 4.93
C ASP A 170 -4.41 -3.00 4.98
N ILE A 171 -5.60 -2.63 5.48
CA ILE A 171 -5.91 -1.27 5.88
C ILE A 171 -5.96 -1.26 7.42
N GLY A 172 -4.84 -0.92 8.04
CA GLY A 172 -4.67 -1.05 9.49
C GLY A 172 -4.90 -2.48 9.94
N THR A 173 -5.99 -2.71 10.67
CA THR A 173 -6.39 -4.05 11.15
C THR A 173 -7.44 -4.75 10.26
N THR A 174 -7.69 -4.23 9.07
CA THR A 174 -8.69 -4.78 8.13
C THR A 174 -8.01 -5.33 6.90
N ASP A 175 -8.23 -6.61 6.61
CA ASP A 175 -7.73 -7.27 5.41
C ASP A 175 -8.63 -6.95 4.21
N ILE A 176 -8.02 -6.57 3.10
CA ILE A 176 -8.70 -6.37 1.81
C ILE A 176 -8.14 -7.40 0.83
N GLU A 177 -8.98 -8.32 0.38
CA GLU A 177 -8.60 -9.36 -0.59
C GLU A 177 -9.01 -8.94 -2.01
N VAL A 178 -8.07 -9.12 -2.96
CA VAL A 178 -8.33 -8.93 -4.39
C VAL A 178 -9.01 -10.17 -4.95
N LEU A 179 -10.24 -10.02 -5.44
CA LEU A 179 -11.07 -11.16 -5.91
C LEU A 179 -11.03 -11.38 -7.44
N GLY A 180 -10.27 -10.63 -8.22
CA GLY A 180 -10.14 -10.75 -9.67
C GLY A 180 -10.61 -9.56 -10.46
#